data_9d58ab8bdae5b33617703a1c9fbd1f40
#
_entry.id   9d58ab8bdae5b33617703a1c9fbd1f40
#
_cell.length_a   1.000
_cell.length_b   1.000
_cell.length_c   1.000
_cell.angle_alpha   90.00
_cell.angle_beta   90.00
_cell.angle_gamma   90.00
#
_symmetry.space_group_name_H-M   'P 1'
#
loop_
_entity.id
_entity.type
_entity.pdbx_description
1 polymer ?
#
loop_
_entity_poly.entity_id
_entity_poly.type
_entity_poly.pdbx_seq_one_letter_code
_entity_poly.pdbx_strand_id
1 'polypeptide(L)'
;MMQIESQLSHLRLHGMSRTWQALTETRRQHELTLSEGLELLLQAEEQERTNNRFERLRKNARFRYPASVEELHLDASRGMDKGLITSLATGEYLAKGESVLITGATGCGKSFLASALGHQACAQGYKVAWFNLQKLLLKTKIARIEGTIYKFFESLAKTDLLILDDFGLSHLEQQQQMDMMEIIEDRHSKSSTIIASQLPVANWYDVIGEQTIADAILDRLVHTSYRIELKGESLRKKR
;
A
#
# COMPACT_ATOMS: atom_id res chain seq x y z
N MET A 1 -39.42 -18.93 -2.88
CA MET A 1 -38.17 -18.36 -3.44
C MET A 1 -37.85 -16.97 -2.89
N MET A 2 -38.75 -16.00 -2.92
CA MET A 2 -38.53 -14.66 -2.29
C MET A 2 -38.07 -14.70 -0.83
N GLN A 3 -38.40 -15.74 -0.07
CA GLN A 3 -38.05 -15.82 1.36
C GLN A 3 -36.55 -16.04 1.60
N ILE A 4 -35.88 -16.90 0.83
CA ILE A 4 -34.42 -17.16 0.98
C ILE A 4 -33.62 -15.92 0.58
N GLU A 5 -33.92 -15.32 -0.55
CA GLU A 5 -33.23 -14.11 -1.05
C GLU A 5 -33.37 -12.96 -0.04
N SER A 6 -34.59 -12.75 0.50
CA SER A 6 -34.82 -11.75 1.55
C SER A 6 -34.01 -12.03 2.82
N GLN A 7 -33.92 -13.30 3.25
CA GLN A 7 -33.14 -13.70 4.41
C GLN A 7 -31.63 -13.48 4.19
N LEU A 8 -31.10 -13.88 3.02
CA LEU A 8 -29.70 -13.66 2.68
C LEU A 8 -29.33 -12.16 2.67
N SER A 9 -30.20 -11.33 2.09
CA SER A 9 -30.04 -9.87 2.09
C SER A 9 -30.11 -9.28 3.50
N HIS A 10 -31.06 -9.73 4.33
CA HIS A 10 -31.17 -9.29 5.73
C HIS A 10 -29.92 -9.65 6.55
N LEU A 11 -29.36 -10.84 6.33
CA LEU A 11 -28.11 -11.30 6.94
C LEU A 11 -26.86 -10.68 6.31
N ARG A 12 -26.99 -9.80 5.31
CA ARG A 12 -25.89 -9.15 4.57
C ARG A 12 -24.97 -10.14 3.87
N LEU A 13 -25.50 -11.26 3.40
CA LEU A 13 -24.81 -12.29 2.64
C LEU A 13 -24.99 -12.01 1.13
N HIS A 14 -24.38 -10.91 0.66
CA HIS A 14 -24.62 -10.38 -0.68
C HIS A 14 -24.07 -11.29 -1.80
N GLY A 15 -22.95 -11.95 -1.58
CA GLY A 15 -22.39 -12.93 -2.53
C GLY A 15 -23.30 -14.15 -2.69
N MET A 16 -23.77 -14.70 -1.58
CA MET A 16 -24.74 -15.80 -1.57
C MET A 16 -26.06 -15.38 -2.23
N SER A 17 -26.56 -14.19 -1.94
CA SER A 17 -27.83 -13.67 -2.50
C SER A 17 -27.77 -13.58 -4.03
N ARG A 18 -26.70 -13.00 -4.59
CA ARG A 18 -26.53 -12.90 -6.05
C ARG A 18 -26.37 -14.27 -6.73
N THR A 19 -25.59 -15.16 -6.12
CA THR A 19 -25.40 -16.52 -6.67
C THR A 19 -26.68 -17.33 -6.57
N TRP A 20 -27.43 -17.23 -5.48
CA TRP A 20 -28.75 -17.85 -5.35
C TRP A 20 -29.72 -17.36 -6.43
N GLN A 21 -29.79 -16.05 -6.66
CA GLN A 21 -30.60 -15.47 -7.72
C GLN A 21 -30.22 -16.03 -9.10
N ALA A 22 -28.92 -16.03 -9.44
CA ALA A 22 -28.41 -16.55 -10.71
C ALA A 22 -28.75 -18.05 -10.91
N LEU A 23 -28.58 -18.87 -9.88
CA LEU A 23 -28.96 -20.30 -9.92
C LEU A 23 -30.47 -20.48 -10.13
N THR A 24 -31.28 -19.64 -9.50
CA THR A 24 -32.74 -19.71 -9.60
C THR A 24 -33.23 -19.27 -10.98
N GLU A 25 -32.70 -18.17 -11.54
CA GLU A 25 -33.04 -17.67 -12.87
C GLU A 25 -32.67 -18.67 -13.98
N THR A 26 -31.53 -19.34 -13.82
CA THR A 26 -31.03 -20.35 -14.78
C THR A 26 -31.61 -21.75 -14.53
N ARG A 27 -32.40 -21.96 -13.47
CA ARG A 27 -32.96 -23.24 -12.99
C ARG A 27 -31.89 -24.29 -12.64
N ARG A 28 -30.63 -23.90 -12.50
CA ARG A 28 -29.53 -24.82 -12.18
C ARG A 28 -29.57 -25.32 -10.72
N GLN A 29 -30.35 -24.70 -9.84
CA GLN A 29 -30.54 -25.21 -8.48
C GLN A 29 -31.09 -26.64 -8.42
N HIS A 30 -31.72 -27.15 -9.51
CA HIS A 30 -32.25 -28.51 -9.56
C HIS A 30 -31.21 -29.56 -10.04
N GLU A 31 -30.08 -29.07 -10.55
CA GLU A 31 -29.00 -29.93 -11.06
C GLU A 31 -27.91 -30.17 -9.98
N LEU A 32 -27.96 -29.41 -8.88
CA LEU A 32 -26.99 -29.47 -7.81
C LEU A 32 -27.53 -30.26 -6.60
N THR A 33 -26.66 -31.03 -5.99
CA THR A 33 -26.92 -31.55 -4.66
C THR A 33 -26.92 -30.41 -3.64
N LEU A 34 -27.50 -30.64 -2.47
CA LEU A 34 -27.51 -29.65 -1.38
C LEU A 34 -26.09 -29.20 -1.00
N SER A 35 -25.14 -30.16 -0.97
CA SER A 35 -23.74 -29.87 -0.64
C SER A 35 -23.07 -28.97 -1.67
N GLU A 36 -23.20 -29.30 -2.96
CA GLU A 36 -22.65 -28.50 -4.07
C GLU A 36 -23.24 -27.10 -4.11
N GLY A 37 -24.56 -26.98 -3.93
CA GLY A 37 -25.24 -25.69 -3.89
C GLY A 37 -24.76 -24.83 -2.73
N LEU A 38 -24.61 -25.41 -1.54
CA LEU A 38 -24.12 -24.70 -0.34
C LEU A 38 -22.66 -24.25 -0.52
N GLU A 39 -21.80 -25.11 -1.07
CA GLU A 39 -20.40 -24.81 -1.33
C GLU A 39 -20.26 -23.62 -2.30
N LEU A 40 -21.00 -23.62 -3.41
CA LEU A 40 -21.03 -22.49 -4.36
C LEU A 40 -21.45 -21.18 -3.71
N LEU A 41 -22.48 -21.22 -2.84
CA LEU A 41 -22.95 -20.02 -2.14
C LEU A 41 -21.91 -19.50 -1.16
N LEU A 42 -21.26 -20.38 -0.39
CA LEU A 42 -20.21 -20.02 0.56
C LEU A 42 -18.99 -19.41 -0.13
N GLN A 43 -18.52 -20.02 -1.24
CA GLN A 43 -17.41 -19.50 -2.04
C GLN A 43 -17.73 -18.12 -2.61
N ALA A 44 -18.97 -17.92 -3.10
CA ALA A 44 -19.40 -16.63 -3.63
C ALA A 44 -19.42 -15.53 -2.55
N GLU A 45 -19.83 -15.87 -1.33
CA GLU A 45 -19.83 -14.91 -0.20
C GLU A 45 -18.40 -14.58 0.24
N GLU A 46 -17.52 -15.57 0.33
CA GLU A 46 -16.12 -15.36 0.67
C GLU A 46 -15.42 -14.45 -0.35
N GLN A 47 -15.64 -14.72 -1.66
CA GLN A 47 -15.11 -13.88 -2.74
C GLN A 47 -15.63 -12.45 -2.67
N GLU A 48 -16.93 -12.27 -2.41
CA GLU A 48 -17.55 -10.95 -2.26
C GLU A 48 -16.96 -10.18 -1.08
N ARG A 49 -16.78 -10.81 0.07
CA ARG A 49 -16.17 -10.19 1.24
C ARG A 49 -14.71 -9.82 0.99
N THR A 50 -13.97 -10.67 0.32
CA THR A 50 -12.59 -10.42 -0.08
C THR A 50 -12.50 -9.22 -1.01
N ASN A 51 -13.34 -9.16 -2.05
CA ASN A 51 -13.40 -8.03 -2.98
C ASN A 51 -13.79 -6.73 -2.28
N ASN A 52 -14.80 -6.75 -1.43
CA ASN A 52 -15.25 -5.58 -0.69
C ASN A 52 -14.19 -5.08 0.31
N ARG A 53 -13.45 -6.00 0.93
CA ARG A 53 -12.30 -5.67 1.79
C ARG A 53 -11.20 -4.99 0.97
N PHE A 54 -10.81 -5.57 -0.16
CA PHE A 54 -9.81 -5.02 -1.06
C PHE A 54 -10.19 -3.61 -1.53
N GLU A 55 -11.41 -3.42 -2.05
CA GLU A 55 -11.87 -2.11 -2.53
C GLU A 55 -11.88 -1.05 -1.43
N ARG A 56 -12.28 -1.42 -0.22
CA ARG A 56 -12.24 -0.52 0.94
C ARG A 56 -10.79 -0.13 1.30
N LEU A 57 -9.87 -1.09 1.34
CA LEU A 57 -8.46 -0.84 1.63
C LEU A 57 -7.84 0.06 0.56
N ARG A 58 -8.06 -0.27 -0.71
CA ARG A 58 -7.59 0.50 -1.87
C ARG A 58 -8.08 1.94 -1.85
N LYS A 59 -9.38 2.15 -1.59
CA LYS A 59 -9.98 3.49 -1.49
C LYS A 59 -9.38 4.30 -0.34
N ASN A 60 -9.15 3.66 0.80
CA ASN A 60 -8.59 4.32 1.98
C ASN A 60 -7.11 4.69 1.81
N ALA A 61 -6.35 3.89 1.06
CA ALA A 61 -4.93 4.13 0.79
C ALA A 61 -4.68 5.42 0.00
N ARG A 62 -5.61 5.85 -0.86
CA ARG A 62 -5.54 7.08 -1.69
C ARG A 62 -4.32 7.11 -2.61
N PHE A 63 -4.07 5.99 -3.30
CA PHE A 63 -2.96 5.88 -4.24
C PHE A 63 -2.97 6.98 -5.31
N ARG A 64 -1.77 7.36 -5.76
CA ARG A 64 -1.59 8.31 -6.85
C ARG A 64 -1.95 7.72 -8.20
N TYR A 65 -1.68 6.42 -8.40
CA TYR A 65 -1.92 5.71 -9.65
C TYR A 65 -2.72 4.42 -9.39
N PRO A 66 -3.67 4.08 -10.27
CA PRO A 66 -4.21 2.73 -10.36
C PRO A 66 -3.16 1.86 -11.06
N ALA A 67 -2.31 1.18 -10.31
CA ALA A 67 -1.21 0.38 -10.82
C ALA A 67 -1.28 -1.04 -10.26
N SER A 68 -0.96 -2.03 -11.07
CA SER A 68 -0.81 -3.41 -10.62
C SER A 68 0.61 -3.92 -10.88
N VAL A 69 0.98 -5.00 -10.19
CA VAL A 69 2.32 -5.61 -10.36
C VAL A 69 2.45 -6.21 -11.76
N GLU A 70 1.35 -6.69 -12.33
CA GLU A 70 1.27 -7.27 -13.67
C GLU A 70 1.53 -6.23 -14.79
N GLU A 71 1.22 -4.95 -14.51
CA GLU A 71 1.47 -3.85 -15.46
C GLU A 71 2.92 -3.34 -15.44
N LEU A 72 3.76 -3.86 -14.54
CA LEU A 72 5.15 -3.45 -14.46
C LEU A 72 5.98 -4.02 -15.62
N HIS A 73 6.63 -3.14 -16.35
CA HIS A 73 7.64 -3.54 -17.34
C HIS A 73 8.94 -3.93 -16.61
N LEU A 74 9.11 -5.24 -16.37
CA LEU A 74 10.25 -5.79 -15.65
C LEU A 74 11.47 -5.87 -16.57
N ASP A 75 12.25 -4.80 -16.62
CA ASP A 75 13.48 -4.66 -17.38
C ASP A 75 14.66 -4.41 -16.43
N ALA A 76 15.55 -5.41 -16.32
CA ALA A 76 16.72 -5.35 -15.45
C ALA A 76 17.66 -4.19 -15.79
N SER A 77 17.75 -3.78 -17.07
CA SER A 77 18.56 -2.63 -17.50
C SER A 77 18.05 -1.31 -16.90
N ARG A 78 16.78 -1.27 -16.54
CA ARG A 78 16.12 -0.14 -15.86
C ARG A 78 16.11 -0.26 -14.33
N GLY A 79 16.76 -1.26 -13.76
CA GLY A 79 16.76 -1.52 -12.32
C GLY A 79 15.53 -2.28 -11.81
N MET A 80 14.68 -2.80 -12.72
CA MET A 80 13.50 -3.60 -12.40
C MET A 80 13.86 -5.08 -12.45
N ASP A 81 14.58 -5.56 -11.44
CA ASP A 81 14.89 -6.98 -11.31
C ASP A 81 13.63 -7.80 -11.06
N LYS A 82 13.35 -8.77 -11.94
CA LYS A 82 12.16 -9.61 -11.88
C LYS A 82 12.09 -10.43 -10.59
N GLY A 83 13.22 -10.99 -10.15
CA GLY A 83 13.27 -11.82 -8.95
C GLY A 83 12.93 -11.00 -7.71
N LEU A 84 13.55 -9.83 -7.57
CA LEU A 84 13.28 -8.91 -6.47
C LEU A 84 11.83 -8.43 -6.45
N ILE A 85 11.27 -7.98 -7.60
CA ILE A 85 9.89 -7.50 -7.67
C ILE A 85 8.91 -8.63 -7.35
N THR A 86 9.16 -9.85 -7.86
CA THR A 86 8.32 -11.02 -7.54
C THR A 86 8.38 -11.34 -6.05
N SER A 87 9.56 -11.31 -5.44
CA SER A 87 9.72 -11.50 -3.99
C SER A 87 8.97 -10.45 -3.19
N LEU A 88 9.06 -9.17 -3.55
CA LEU A 88 8.28 -8.11 -2.89
C LEU A 88 6.78 -8.29 -3.07
N ALA A 89 6.33 -8.78 -4.23
CA ALA A 89 4.92 -9.03 -4.50
C ALA A 89 4.32 -10.16 -3.63
N THR A 90 5.14 -11.06 -3.06
CA THR A 90 4.64 -12.05 -2.08
C THR A 90 4.20 -11.41 -0.77
N GLY A 91 4.68 -10.21 -0.45
CA GLY A 91 4.35 -9.50 0.80
C GLY A 91 5.19 -9.94 2.01
N GLU A 92 6.23 -10.76 1.82
CA GLU A 92 7.07 -11.23 2.94
C GLU A 92 7.73 -10.07 3.70
N TYR A 93 8.14 -9.01 2.99
CA TYR A 93 8.69 -7.79 3.59
C TYR A 93 7.69 -7.09 4.54
N LEU A 94 6.38 -7.19 4.24
CA LEU A 94 5.33 -6.63 5.10
C LEU A 94 5.24 -7.36 6.44
N ALA A 95 5.30 -8.69 6.39
CA ALA A 95 5.27 -9.52 7.60
C ALA A 95 6.50 -9.30 8.49
N LYS A 96 7.64 -8.94 7.90
CA LYS A 96 8.90 -8.67 8.61
C LYS A 96 9.08 -7.21 9.05
N GLY A 97 8.21 -6.30 8.62
CA GLY A 97 8.35 -4.86 8.88
C GLY A 97 9.55 -4.22 8.17
N GLU A 98 10.02 -4.82 7.06
CA GLU A 98 11.16 -4.33 6.29
C GLU A 98 10.77 -3.20 5.35
N SER A 99 11.68 -2.25 5.12
CA SER A 99 11.45 -1.09 4.26
C SER A 99 11.85 -1.35 2.80
N VAL A 100 11.26 -0.59 1.87
CA VAL A 100 11.63 -0.59 0.45
C VAL A 100 11.98 0.82 0.01
N LEU A 101 13.21 1.02 -0.47
CA LEU A 101 13.72 2.32 -0.92
C LEU A 101 13.80 2.32 -2.44
N ILE A 102 12.99 3.17 -3.08
CA ILE A 102 12.91 3.28 -4.54
C ILE A 102 13.49 4.62 -4.96
N THR A 103 14.65 4.60 -5.62
CA THR A 103 15.33 5.82 -6.07
C THR A 103 15.39 5.90 -7.60
N GLY A 104 15.67 7.08 -8.14
CA GLY A 104 15.88 7.27 -9.58
C GLY A 104 15.32 8.59 -10.11
N ALA A 105 15.63 8.92 -11.36
CA ALA A 105 15.24 10.18 -12.00
C ALA A 105 13.72 10.38 -12.08
N THR A 106 13.30 11.65 -12.35
CA THR A 106 11.90 11.97 -12.56
C THR A 106 11.33 11.22 -13.76
N GLY A 107 10.17 10.61 -13.59
CA GLY A 107 9.45 9.91 -14.67
C GLY A 107 9.91 8.47 -14.93
N CYS A 108 10.89 7.92 -14.21
CA CYS A 108 11.37 6.54 -14.40
C CYS A 108 10.44 5.45 -13.82
N GLY A 109 9.32 5.82 -13.14
CA GLY A 109 8.31 4.86 -12.69
C GLY A 109 8.24 4.62 -11.18
N LYS A 110 9.00 5.34 -10.33
CA LYS A 110 9.05 5.15 -8.87
C LYS A 110 7.67 5.10 -8.20
N SER A 111 6.90 6.16 -8.38
CA SER A 111 5.55 6.26 -7.77
C SER A 111 4.57 5.22 -8.33
N PHE A 112 4.77 4.78 -9.57
CA PHE A 112 3.98 3.70 -10.18
C PHE A 112 4.31 2.37 -9.53
N LEU A 113 5.61 2.03 -9.37
CA LEU A 113 6.06 0.83 -8.67
C LEU A 113 5.58 0.82 -7.22
N ALA A 114 5.76 1.93 -6.49
CA ALA A 114 5.28 2.04 -5.10
C ALA A 114 3.75 1.84 -5.00
N SER A 115 2.98 2.38 -5.96
CA SER A 115 1.53 2.16 -6.03
C SER A 115 1.18 0.71 -6.33
N ALA A 116 1.89 0.05 -7.27
CA ALA A 116 1.66 -1.35 -7.61
C ALA A 116 1.88 -2.28 -6.40
N LEU A 117 2.99 -2.10 -5.68
CA LEU A 117 3.26 -2.84 -4.44
C LEU A 117 2.21 -2.55 -3.36
N GLY A 118 1.75 -1.31 -3.26
CA GLY A 118 0.68 -0.93 -2.34
C GLY A 118 -0.67 -1.57 -2.68
N HIS A 119 -1.05 -1.62 -3.95
CA HIS A 119 -2.25 -2.33 -4.41
C HIS A 119 -2.17 -3.82 -4.12
N GLN A 120 -1.00 -4.43 -4.35
CA GLN A 120 -0.75 -5.84 -4.02
C GLN A 120 -0.90 -6.10 -2.51
N ALA A 121 -0.36 -5.21 -1.66
CA ALA A 121 -0.55 -5.27 -0.22
C ALA A 121 -2.04 -5.19 0.18
N CYS A 122 -2.83 -4.31 -0.46
CA CYS A 122 -4.28 -4.25 -0.24
C CYS A 122 -4.99 -5.55 -0.64
N ALA A 123 -4.58 -6.19 -1.76
CA ALA A 123 -5.12 -7.47 -2.19
C ALA A 123 -4.85 -8.59 -1.18
N GLN A 124 -3.71 -8.54 -0.49
CA GLN A 124 -3.35 -9.43 0.60
C GLN A 124 -4.01 -9.05 1.95
N GLY A 125 -4.81 -7.98 1.97
CA GLY A 125 -5.57 -7.57 3.14
C GLY A 125 -4.87 -6.62 4.10
N TYR A 126 -3.68 -6.10 3.75
CA TYR A 126 -2.95 -5.12 4.54
C TYR A 126 -3.54 -3.71 4.41
N LYS A 127 -3.47 -2.94 5.48
CA LYS A 127 -3.84 -1.52 5.49
C LYS A 127 -2.67 -0.71 4.93
N VAL A 128 -2.93 0.05 3.88
CA VAL A 128 -1.94 0.90 3.22
C VAL A 128 -2.33 2.37 3.35
N ALA A 129 -1.36 3.23 3.57
CA ALA A 129 -1.52 4.68 3.47
C ALA A 129 -0.45 5.25 2.52
N TRP A 130 -0.89 6.02 1.52
CA TRP A 130 -0.01 6.71 0.58
C TRP A 130 -0.01 8.22 0.86
N PHE A 131 1.18 8.78 0.94
CA PHE A 131 1.37 10.22 1.08
C PHE A 131 2.49 10.74 0.17
N ASN A 132 2.28 11.89 -0.44
CA ASN A 132 3.38 12.75 -0.79
C ASN A 132 3.97 13.31 0.50
N LEU A 133 5.30 13.30 0.68
CA LEU A 133 5.94 13.67 1.95
C LEU A 133 5.54 15.08 2.41
N GLN A 134 5.55 16.07 1.51
CA GLN A 134 5.21 17.45 1.87
C GLN A 134 3.76 17.56 2.36
N LYS A 135 2.84 16.78 1.78
CA LYS A 135 1.45 16.73 2.24
C LYS A 135 1.31 16.03 3.60
N LEU A 136 2.13 15.03 3.87
CA LEU A 136 2.18 14.39 5.19
C LEU A 136 2.63 15.40 6.25
N LEU A 137 3.75 16.09 6.01
CA LEU A 137 4.31 17.09 6.93
C LEU A 137 3.37 18.29 7.14
N LEU A 138 2.62 18.68 6.11
CA LEU A 138 1.55 19.67 6.30
C LEU A 138 0.44 19.15 7.22
N LYS A 139 0.08 17.88 7.11
CA LYS A 139 -0.92 17.26 8.00
C LYS A 139 -0.43 17.16 9.43
N THR A 140 0.86 16.85 9.69
CA THR A 140 1.39 16.85 11.05
C THR A 140 1.32 18.25 11.64
N LYS A 141 1.67 19.30 10.88
CA LYS A 141 1.55 20.70 11.30
C LYS A 141 0.10 21.07 11.67
N ILE A 142 -0.87 20.71 10.84
CA ILE A 142 -2.30 20.97 11.12
C ILE A 142 -2.73 20.20 12.38
N ALA A 143 -2.40 18.91 12.48
CA ALA A 143 -2.75 18.09 13.63
C ALA A 143 -2.16 18.61 14.95
N ARG A 144 -0.98 19.25 14.92
CA ARG A 144 -0.41 19.93 16.08
C ARG A 144 -1.24 21.15 16.49
N ILE A 145 -1.66 21.98 15.54
CA ILE A 145 -2.51 23.15 15.79
C ILE A 145 -3.85 22.72 16.40
N GLU A 146 -4.42 21.61 15.91
CA GLU A 146 -5.68 21.05 16.37
C GLU A 146 -5.57 20.20 17.65
N GLY A 147 -4.36 19.96 18.16
CA GLY A 147 -4.13 19.11 19.35
C GLY A 147 -4.37 17.61 19.08
N THR A 148 -4.38 17.18 17.82
CA THR A 148 -4.70 15.79 17.40
C THR A 148 -3.49 15.00 16.95
N ILE A 149 -2.28 15.52 17.08
CA ILE A 149 -1.03 14.95 16.55
C ILE A 149 -0.78 13.51 17.03
N TYR A 150 -1.00 13.20 18.30
CA TYR A 150 -0.80 11.85 18.84
C TYR A 150 -1.75 10.83 18.19
N LYS A 151 -3.02 11.19 17.99
CA LYS A 151 -3.98 10.33 17.27
C LYS A 151 -3.56 10.11 15.83
N PHE A 152 -2.95 11.11 15.20
CA PHE A 152 -2.46 11.01 13.84
C PHE A 152 -1.26 10.05 13.77
N PHE A 153 -0.27 10.19 14.63
CA PHE A 153 0.87 9.27 14.72
C PHE A 153 0.41 7.84 15.03
N GLU A 154 -0.47 7.65 15.99
CA GLU A 154 -1.05 6.35 16.29
C GLU A 154 -1.75 5.72 15.07
N SER A 155 -2.45 6.52 14.25
CA SER A 155 -3.09 6.05 13.02
C SER A 155 -2.07 5.59 11.97
N LEU A 156 -0.92 6.27 11.87
CA LEU A 156 0.17 5.88 10.99
C LEU A 156 0.89 4.62 11.51
N ALA A 157 1.10 4.53 12.81
CA ALA A 157 1.71 3.34 13.45
C ALA A 157 0.85 2.08 13.24
N LYS A 158 -0.49 2.19 13.24
CA LYS A 158 -1.44 1.10 12.98
C LYS A 158 -1.62 0.74 11.50
N THR A 159 -0.89 1.42 10.60
CA THR A 159 -0.93 1.16 9.16
C THR A 159 0.16 0.15 8.81
N ASP A 160 -0.18 -0.96 8.15
CA ASP A 160 0.77 -2.04 7.85
C ASP A 160 1.84 -1.58 6.84
N LEU A 161 1.46 -0.80 5.84
CA LEU A 161 2.35 -0.24 4.83
C LEU A 161 2.15 1.28 4.69
N LEU A 162 3.17 2.05 4.99
CA LEU A 162 3.24 3.49 4.70
C LEU A 162 4.05 3.74 3.44
N ILE A 163 3.49 4.45 2.46
CA ILE A 163 4.18 4.85 1.24
C ILE A 163 4.41 6.36 1.28
N LEU A 164 5.67 6.76 1.27
CA LEU A 164 6.13 8.15 1.22
C LEU A 164 6.72 8.44 -0.16
N ASP A 165 5.95 9.16 -0.97
CA ASP A 165 6.38 9.57 -2.31
C ASP A 165 6.98 10.98 -2.30
N ASP A 166 7.85 11.24 -3.27
CA ASP A 166 8.53 12.53 -3.45
C ASP A 166 9.40 12.92 -2.24
N PHE A 167 10.07 11.93 -1.61
CA PHE A 167 11.02 12.18 -0.52
C PHE A 167 12.25 12.96 -1.04
N GLY A 168 12.66 13.99 -0.29
CA GLY A 168 13.88 14.74 -0.57
C GLY A 168 13.72 15.87 -1.59
N LEU A 169 12.50 16.32 -1.89
CA LEU A 169 12.29 17.48 -2.76
C LEU A 169 12.67 18.82 -2.12
N SER A 170 12.69 18.89 -0.79
CA SER A 170 13.14 20.04 -0.01
C SER A 170 13.74 19.58 1.31
N HIS A 171 14.58 20.41 1.89
CA HIS A 171 15.09 20.20 3.25
C HIS A 171 13.96 20.21 4.28
N LEU A 172 14.11 19.41 5.34
CA LEU A 172 13.15 19.34 6.43
C LEU A 172 13.42 20.44 7.45
N GLU A 173 12.38 21.16 7.85
CA GLU A 173 12.43 22.08 9.01
C GLU A 173 12.58 21.27 10.31
N GLN A 174 13.11 21.88 11.37
CA GLN A 174 13.37 21.22 12.65
C GLN A 174 12.17 20.41 13.18
N GLN A 175 10.96 20.99 13.15
CA GLN A 175 9.76 20.27 13.61
C GLN A 175 9.41 19.11 12.68
N GLN A 176 9.65 19.24 11.38
CA GLN A 176 9.41 18.17 10.40
C GLN A 176 10.39 17.01 10.56
N GLN A 177 11.63 17.29 10.95
CA GLN A 177 12.63 16.27 11.30
C GLN A 177 12.17 15.45 12.51
N MET A 178 11.68 16.11 13.55
CA MET A 178 11.14 15.44 14.75
C MET A 178 9.89 14.63 14.42
N ASP A 179 8.97 15.17 13.63
CA ASP A 179 7.77 14.44 13.18
C ASP A 179 8.12 13.21 12.35
N MET A 180 9.11 13.33 11.45
CA MET A 180 9.59 12.21 10.66
C MET A 180 10.27 11.14 11.51
N MET A 181 11.07 11.56 12.48
CA MET A 181 11.71 10.66 13.43
C MET A 181 10.68 9.85 14.21
N GLU A 182 9.66 10.50 14.77
CA GLU A 182 8.57 9.85 15.50
C GLU A 182 7.84 8.81 14.63
N ILE A 183 7.49 9.19 13.39
CA ILE A 183 6.82 8.28 12.45
C ILE A 183 7.67 7.04 12.16
N ILE A 184 8.97 7.21 11.93
CA ILE A 184 9.87 6.10 11.59
C ILE A 184 10.15 5.23 12.81
N GLU A 185 10.33 5.82 13.99
CA GLU A 185 10.54 5.10 15.25
C GLU A 185 9.36 4.18 15.58
N ASP A 186 8.15 4.71 15.53
CA ASP A 186 6.93 3.94 15.83
C ASP A 186 6.75 2.73 14.92
N ARG A 187 7.28 2.82 13.69
CA ARG A 187 7.12 1.80 12.64
C ARG A 187 8.29 0.83 12.54
N HIS A 188 9.45 1.21 13.07
CA HIS A 188 10.67 0.40 12.95
C HIS A 188 10.46 -1.02 13.45
N SER A 189 10.81 -2.01 12.64
CA SER A 189 10.68 -3.46 12.91
C SER A 189 9.25 -3.95 13.24
N LYS A 190 8.22 -3.13 13.01
CA LYS A 190 6.80 -3.47 13.25
C LYS A 190 5.96 -3.39 11.98
N SER A 191 6.22 -2.39 11.15
CA SER A 191 5.42 -2.11 9.95
C SER A 191 6.31 -1.58 8.83
N SER A 192 6.00 -1.94 7.60
CA SER A 192 6.82 -1.59 6.44
C SER A 192 6.61 -0.16 5.97
N THR A 193 7.70 0.42 5.44
CA THR A 193 7.65 1.73 4.81
C THR A 193 8.28 1.68 3.43
N ILE A 194 7.57 2.16 2.40
CA ILE A 194 8.13 2.38 1.06
C ILE A 194 8.46 3.86 0.91
N ILE A 195 9.68 4.18 0.52
CA ILE A 195 10.09 5.55 0.23
C ILE A 195 10.48 5.65 -1.25
N ALA A 196 9.81 6.56 -1.98
CA ALA A 196 10.16 6.91 -3.35
C ALA A 196 10.85 8.28 -3.39
N SER A 197 12.07 8.34 -3.90
CA SER A 197 12.89 9.54 -3.95
C SER A 197 13.55 9.74 -5.32
N GLN A 198 13.74 11.00 -5.69
CA GLN A 198 14.57 11.35 -6.85
C GLN A 198 16.06 11.35 -6.49
N LEU A 199 16.39 11.53 -5.22
CA LEU A 199 17.74 11.56 -4.72
C LEU A 199 18.24 10.15 -4.36
N PRO A 200 19.50 9.83 -4.64
CA PRO A 200 20.14 8.66 -4.08
C PRO A 200 20.08 8.68 -2.54
N VAL A 201 20.02 7.49 -1.92
CA VAL A 201 19.94 7.37 -0.46
C VAL A 201 21.10 8.10 0.25
N ALA A 202 22.29 8.12 -0.35
CA ALA A 202 23.46 8.81 0.18
C ALA A 202 23.25 10.33 0.40
N ASN A 203 22.31 10.95 -0.34
CA ASN A 203 22.00 12.36 -0.24
C ASN A 203 20.85 12.66 0.74
N TRP A 204 20.23 11.64 1.34
CA TRP A 204 19.11 11.85 2.23
C TRP A 204 19.52 12.50 3.56
N TYR A 205 20.75 12.28 3.96
CA TYR A 205 21.35 12.91 5.13
C TYR A 205 21.23 14.43 5.09
N ASP A 206 21.68 15.03 4.00
CA ASP A 206 21.62 16.49 3.82
C ASP A 206 20.19 17.03 3.80
N VAL A 207 19.25 16.26 3.25
CA VAL A 207 17.84 16.64 3.17
C VAL A 207 17.17 16.62 4.53
N ILE A 208 17.50 15.63 5.37
CA ILE A 208 16.95 15.53 6.73
C ILE A 208 17.49 16.68 7.56
N GLY A 209 18.80 16.92 7.54
CA GLY A 209 19.45 18.13 8.05
C GLY A 209 20.20 17.92 9.35
N GLU A 210 19.55 17.87 10.54
CA GLU A 210 20.26 17.74 11.81
C GLU A 210 20.89 16.34 11.92
N GLN A 211 22.19 16.31 12.24
CA GLN A 211 23.03 15.13 12.13
C GLN A 211 22.53 13.94 12.94
N THR A 212 22.21 14.15 14.21
CA THR A 212 21.78 13.07 15.12
C THR A 212 20.42 12.48 14.68
N ILE A 213 19.50 13.35 14.25
CA ILE A 213 18.18 12.94 13.78
C ILE A 213 18.31 12.21 12.44
N ALA A 214 19.17 12.71 11.53
CA ALA A 214 19.41 12.08 10.24
C ALA A 214 20.00 10.68 10.40
N ASP A 215 21.01 10.51 11.26
CA ASP A 215 21.59 9.21 11.59
C ASP A 215 20.52 8.25 12.12
N ALA A 216 19.70 8.70 13.06
CA ALA A 216 18.67 7.88 13.67
C ALA A 216 17.58 7.45 12.68
N ILE A 217 17.12 8.34 11.79
CA ILE A 217 16.13 8.03 10.76
C ILE A 217 16.72 7.05 9.71
N LEU A 218 17.95 7.35 9.25
CA LEU A 218 18.58 6.55 8.20
C LEU A 218 18.98 5.16 8.68
N ASP A 219 19.46 5.02 9.90
CA ASP A 219 19.76 3.72 10.49
C ASP A 219 18.52 2.81 10.44
N ARG A 220 17.37 3.31 10.85
CA ARG A 220 16.11 2.54 10.87
C ARG A 220 15.54 2.22 9.49
N LEU A 221 15.71 3.14 8.55
CA LEU A 221 15.16 2.97 7.20
C LEU A 221 16.05 2.11 6.31
N VAL A 222 17.38 2.17 6.48
CA VAL A 222 18.35 1.69 5.51
C VAL A 222 18.91 0.32 5.88
N HIS A 223 19.01 0.01 7.18
CA HIS A 223 19.71 -1.18 7.67
C HIS A 223 19.04 -2.48 7.18
N THR A 224 17.70 -2.56 7.21
CA THR A 224 16.92 -3.73 6.77
C THR A 224 16.01 -3.37 5.59
N SER A 225 16.61 -2.82 4.52
CA SER A 225 15.80 -2.36 3.39
C SER A 225 16.15 -3.02 2.08
N TYR A 226 15.10 -3.28 1.27
CA TYR A 226 15.26 -3.55 -0.15
C TYR A 226 15.52 -2.23 -0.90
N ARG A 227 16.51 -2.21 -1.77
CA ARG A 227 16.88 -1.01 -2.54
C ARG A 227 16.66 -1.25 -4.01
N ILE A 228 15.88 -0.36 -4.64
CA ILE A 228 15.58 -0.39 -6.06
C ILE A 228 16.00 0.95 -6.65
N GLU A 229 17.01 0.93 -7.50
CA GLU A 229 17.46 2.10 -8.25
C GLU A 229 16.92 2.05 -9.67
N LEU A 230 15.89 2.85 -9.96
CA LEU A 230 15.31 2.92 -11.30
C LEU A 230 16.13 3.83 -12.21
N LYS A 231 16.50 3.27 -13.38
CA LYS A 231 17.34 3.93 -14.41
C LYS A 231 16.54 4.21 -15.67
N GLY A 232 17.14 5.01 -16.55
CA GLY A 232 16.63 5.28 -17.90
C GLY A 232 15.75 6.54 -18.00
N GLU A 233 15.27 6.78 -19.21
CA GLU A 233 14.50 7.97 -19.54
C GLU A 233 13.08 7.97 -18.98
N SER A 234 12.51 9.17 -18.93
CA SER A 234 11.12 9.37 -18.48
C SER A 234 10.11 8.58 -19.34
N LEU A 235 9.34 7.70 -18.70
CA LEU A 235 8.25 6.96 -19.34
C LEU A 235 7.08 7.86 -19.76
N ARG A 236 7.02 9.11 -19.27
CA ARG A 236 5.97 10.09 -19.61
C ARG A 236 6.12 10.65 -21.03
N LYS A 237 7.31 10.59 -21.62
CA LYS A 237 7.58 11.07 -23.00
C LYS A 237 7.09 10.12 -24.09
N LYS A 238 6.65 8.92 -23.75
CA LYS A 238 6.18 7.87 -24.69
C LYS A 238 4.64 7.78 -24.79
N ARG A 239 3.92 8.76 -24.24
CA ARG A 239 2.47 8.89 -24.38
C ARG A 239 2.12 10.06 -25.27
#